data_dcc9fc337eb291d2d1c01a7180e108f0
#
_entry.id   dcc9fc337eb291d2d1c01a7180e108f0
#
_cell.length_a   1.000
_cell.length_b   1.000
_cell.length_c   1.000
_cell.angle_alpha   90.00
_cell.angle_beta   90.00
_cell.angle_gamma   90.00
#
_symmetry.space_group_name_H-M   'P 1'
#
loop_
_entity.id
_entity.type
_entity.pdbx_description
1 polymer ?
#
loop_
_entity_poly.entity_id
_entity_poly.type
_entity_poly.pdbx_seq_one_letter_code
_entity_poly.pdbx_strand_id
1 'polypeptide(L)'
;MIKKLPHPTIIYVARPSEAEHYKKMLADEGIYNVETFTGLTSGPQRRQLINEWVDDKFEIMVATSAFGVGVDKADVRTVIHTYIPQNANTYYQELGRGGRDRLPCLSVMCLNPEDVTIGRDRITKKVLTSEKILGRWDSLYNNEKSKRFSNNRVYIDTSIKPNYADKDEFDDTPTSDADMNWNVYVLLFLRRYNLIDILEVTIESGHYMILIEIVDDRLRTNDQVLKDYIDEIREVEWAYYSDSYNLICNAVRNNCMDCISELFTETYSKVYEFCAGCNAHKNPIIGDIPKFPLKSRIEEPLRALNEEQISVFSSTPEALIM
;
A
#
# COMPACT_ATOMS: atom_id res chain seq x y z
N MET A 1 7.12 -3.03 24.84
CA MET A 1 7.64 -3.91 23.76
C MET A 1 8.69 -3.20 22.91
N ILE A 2 8.36 -2.09 22.26
CA ILE A 2 9.23 -1.45 21.27
C ILE A 2 10.64 -1.07 21.77
N LYS A 3 10.77 -0.64 23.04
CA LYS A 3 12.06 -0.37 23.71
C LYS A 3 13.00 -1.57 23.78
N LYS A 4 12.47 -2.79 23.54
CA LYS A 4 13.24 -4.04 23.63
C LYS A 4 13.52 -4.67 22.25
N LEU A 5 13.04 -4.05 21.19
CA LEU A 5 13.28 -4.49 19.83
C LEU A 5 14.58 -3.88 19.28
N PRO A 6 15.25 -4.57 18.34
CA PRO A 6 16.38 -3.99 17.62
C PRO A 6 15.97 -2.75 16.81
N HIS A 7 16.83 -1.73 16.81
CA HIS A 7 16.66 -0.50 16.04
C HIS A 7 17.77 -0.35 14.98
N PRO A 8 17.55 0.42 13.91
CA PRO A 8 16.36 1.24 13.57
C PRO A 8 15.12 0.39 13.26
N THR A 9 13.93 0.97 13.54
CA THR A 9 12.63 0.31 13.40
C THR A 9 11.71 1.07 12.44
N ILE A 10 11.03 0.36 11.55
CA ILE A 10 9.94 0.91 10.75
C ILE A 10 8.62 0.32 11.27
N ILE A 11 7.64 1.18 11.53
CA ILE A 11 6.27 0.79 11.88
C ILE A 11 5.36 1.18 10.72
N TYR A 12 4.87 0.19 10.01
CA TYR A 12 3.91 0.41 8.93
C TYR A 12 2.49 0.49 9.47
N VAL A 13 1.80 1.55 9.11
CA VAL A 13 0.41 1.84 9.47
C VAL A 13 -0.47 1.95 8.23
N ALA A 14 -1.77 1.70 8.41
CA ALA A 14 -2.71 1.67 7.31
C ALA A 14 -3.07 3.06 6.75
N ARG A 15 -3.10 4.09 7.60
CA ARG A 15 -3.59 5.43 7.27
C ARG A 15 -2.66 6.52 7.81
N PRO A 16 -2.60 7.70 7.14
CA PRO A 16 -1.81 8.82 7.63
C PRO A 16 -2.17 9.28 9.05
N SER A 17 -3.45 9.25 9.41
CA SER A 17 -3.91 9.61 10.77
C SER A 17 -3.40 8.67 11.85
N GLU A 18 -3.20 7.40 11.53
CA GLU A 18 -2.62 6.42 12.45
C GLU A 18 -1.14 6.70 12.72
N ALA A 19 -0.39 7.23 11.73
CA ALA A 19 1.02 7.54 11.92
C ALA A 19 1.21 8.59 13.04
N GLU A 20 0.44 9.65 13.02
CA GLU A 20 0.48 10.68 14.08
C GLU A 20 -0.01 10.14 15.43
N HIS A 21 -1.03 9.28 15.41
CA HIS A 21 -1.52 8.63 16.62
C HIS A 21 -0.43 7.78 17.28
N TYR A 22 0.25 6.93 16.51
CA TYR A 22 1.34 6.10 17.03
C TYR A 22 2.54 6.93 17.48
N LYS A 23 2.91 7.99 16.77
CA LYS A 23 3.97 8.92 17.21
C LYS A 23 3.65 9.51 18.59
N LYS A 24 2.40 9.96 18.77
CA LYS A 24 1.94 10.49 20.08
C LYS A 24 1.98 9.42 21.16
N MET A 25 1.45 8.24 20.88
CA MET A 25 1.42 7.11 21.81
C MET A 25 2.84 6.72 22.27
N LEU A 26 3.81 6.72 21.36
CA LEU A 26 5.21 6.45 21.67
C LEU A 26 5.83 7.56 22.54
N ALA A 27 5.49 8.82 22.27
CA ALA A 27 5.93 9.95 23.10
C ALA A 27 5.37 9.89 24.53
N ASP A 28 4.11 9.49 24.68
CA ASP A 28 3.47 9.28 25.99
C ASP A 28 4.18 8.18 26.82
N GLU A 29 4.80 7.21 26.12
CA GLU A 29 5.64 6.14 26.69
C GLU A 29 7.11 6.54 26.86
N GLY A 30 7.46 7.81 26.63
CA GLY A 30 8.81 8.36 26.78
C GLY A 30 9.75 8.00 25.62
N ILE A 31 9.22 7.71 24.42
CA ILE A 31 9.99 7.44 23.20
C ILE A 31 9.80 8.62 22.25
N TYR A 32 10.81 9.48 22.13
CA TYR A 32 10.72 10.75 21.40
C TYR A 32 11.46 10.74 20.05
N ASN A 33 12.40 9.81 19.83
CA ASN A 33 13.17 9.68 18.59
C ASN A 33 12.35 9.01 17.49
N VAL A 34 11.17 9.59 17.18
CA VAL A 34 10.17 9.03 16.27
C VAL A 34 9.76 10.07 15.24
N GLU A 35 9.79 9.71 13.96
CA GLU A 35 9.27 10.56 12.89
C GLU A 35 8.19 9.84 12.08
N THR A 36 7.36 10.63 11.39
CA THR A 36 6.25 10.12 10.56
C THR A 36 6.50 10.40 9.09
N PHE A 37 6.15 9.42 8.22
CA PHE A 37 6.22 9.57 6.79
C PHE A 37 4.97 8.98 6.12
N THR A 38 4.20 9.82 5.45
CA THR A 38 2.94 9.42 4.84
C THR A 38 2.79 9.98 3.42
N GLY A 39 1.71 9.61 2.74
CA GLY A 39 1.33 10.21 1.47
C GLY A 39 1.10 11.73 1.54
N LEU A 40 0.78 12.25 2.73
CA LEU A 40 0.55 13.68 2.97
C LEU A 40 1.83 14.48 3.23
N THR A 41 2.97 13.83 3.47
CA THR A 41 4.26 14.49 3.68
C THR A 41 4.68 15.23 2.43
N SER A 42 4.96 16.53 2.52
CA SER A 42 5.34 17.37 1.39
C SER A 42 6.69 16.98 0.76
N GLY A 43 6.91 17.30 -0.51
CA GLY A 43 8.15 16.96 -1.22
C GLY A 43 9.45 17.42 -0.53
N PRO A 44 9.55 18.66 -0.05
CA PRO A 44 10.69 19.14 0.73
C PRO A 44 10.89 18.37 2.02
N GLN A 45 9.83 18.14 2.80
CA GLN A 45 9.87 17.37 4.05
C GLN A 45 10.27 15.92 3.81
N ARG A 46 9.80 15.29 2.72
CA ARG A 46 10.21 13.92 2.36
C ARG A 46 11.71 13.80 2.23
N ARG A 47 12.35 14.73 1.49
CA ARG A 47 13.82 14.71 1.31
C ARG A 47 14.56 14.89 2.62
N GLN A 48 14.10 15.82 3.45
CA GLN A 48 14.69 16.06 4.76
C GLN A 48 14.61 14.81 5.65
N LEU A 49 13.41 14.24 5.81
CA LEU A 49 13.18 13.05 6.65
C LEU A 49 13.98 11.83 6.18
N ILE A 50 14.12 11.65 4.85
CA ILE A 50 14.93 10.54 4.32
C ILE A 50 16.41 10.73 4.68
N ASN A 51 16.95 11.95 4.54
CA ASN A 51 18.33 12.23 4.91
C ASN A 51 18.56 12.04 6.42
N GLU A 52 17.67 12.58 7.25
CA GLU A 52 17.73 12.42 8.70
C GLU A 52 17.63 10.95 9.13
N TRP A 53 16.81 10.15 8.44
CA TRP A 53 16.70 8.70 8.65
C TRP A 53 18.01 7.97 8.31
N VAL A 54 18.60 8.28 7.18
CA VAL A 54 19.88 7.69 6.75
C VAL A 54 21.03 8.11 7.69
N ASP A 55 21.01 9.35 8.18
CA ASP A 55 22.01 9.93 9.10
C ASP A 55 21.79 9.54 10.57
N ASP A 56 20.88 8.60 10.87
CA ASP A 56 20.58 8.15 12.24
C ASP A 56 20.14 9.26 13.21
N LYS A 57 19.41 10.27 12.71
CA LYS A 57 18.91 11.35 13.56
C LYS A 57 17.74 10.91 14.46
N PHE A 58 17.06 9.86 14.07
CA PHE A 58 16.00 9.21 14.84
C PHE A 58 16.00 7.70 14.57
N GLU A 59 15.35 6.93 15.46
CA GLU A 59 15.45 5.47 15.48
C GLU A 59 14.18 4.76 15.03
N ILE A 60 13.04 5.46 15.01
CA ILE A 60 11.73 4.89 14.67
C ILE A 60 11.07 5.74 13.60
N MET A 61 10.72 5.09 12.50
CA MET A 61 9.90 5.67 11.44
C MET A 61 8.50 5.06 11.51
N VAL A 62 7.46 5.88 11.71
CA VAL A 62 6.07 5.46 11.57
C VAL A 62 5.56 5.89 10.20
N ALA A 63 5.22 4.94 9.35
CA ALA A 63 4.99 5.23 7.94
C ALA A 63 3.79 4.50 7.33
N THR A 64 3.19 5.09 6.32
CA THR A 64 2.34 4.35 5.39
C THR A 64 3.18 3.72 4.27
N SER A 65 2.58 2.90 3.42
CA SER A 65 3.22 2.32 2.22
C SER A 65 3.87 3.37 1.28
N ALA A 66 3.56 4.66 1.48
CA ALA A 66 4.25 5.76 0.78
C ALA A 66 5.75 5.85 1.11
N PHE A 67 6.17 5.31 2.26
CA PHE A 67 7.57 5.18 2.66
C PHE A 67 8.18 3.94 2.01
N GLY A 68 8.47 4.04 0.75
CA GLY A 68 8.96 2.89 0.00
C GLY A 68 9.84 3.27 -1.18
N VAL A 69 9.55 4.37 -1.83
CA VAL A 69 10.29 4.79 -3.03
C VAL A 69 11.47 5.68 -2.63
N GLY A 70 12.68 5.28 -3.03
CA GLY A 70 13.88 6.10 -2.87
C GLY A 70 14.52 6.09 -1.47
N VAL A 71 14.06 5.23 -0.56
CA VAL A 71 14.67 5.09 0.78
C VAL A 71 15.61 3.88 0.78
N ASP A 72 16.89 4.14 1.02
CA ASP A 72 17.93 3.11 1.12
C ASP A 72 18.71 3.28 2.42
N LYS A 73 18.18 2.69 3.50
CA LYS A 73 18.87 2.53 4.78
C LYS A 73 19.15 1.05 4.98
N ALA A 74 20.41 0.70 5.01
CA ALA A 74 20.84 -0.70 4.97
C ALA A 74 20.58 -1.45 6.31
N ASP A 75 20.67 -0.74 7.42
CA ASP A 75 20.78 -1.30 8.76
C ASP A 75 19.44 -1.30 9.54
N VAL A 76 18.29 -1.29 8.88
CA VAL A 76 16.99 -1.44 9.54
C VAL A 76 16.91 -2.83 10.19
N ARG A 77 16.58 -2.89 11.49
CA ARG A 77 16.59 -4.12 12.29
C ARG A 77 15.22 -4.66 12.65
N THR A 78 14.19 -3.81 12.59
CA THR A 78 12.81 -4.27 12.86
C THR A 78 11.84 -3.61 11.90
N VAL A 79 10.93 -4.40 11.35
CA VAL A 79 9.77 -3.94 10.57
C VAL A 79 8.51 -4.44 11.26
N ILE A 80 7.67 -3.51 11.68
CA ILE A 80 6.39 -3.81 12.35
C ILE A 80 5.24 -3.42 11.44
N HIS A 81 4.28 -4.33 11.25
CA HIS A 81 3.01 -4.04 10.59
C HIS A 81 1.90 -4.00 11.61
N THR A 82 1.14 -2.91 11.65
CA THR A 82 -0.07 -2.76 12.48
C THR A 82 -1.34 -2.99 11.68
N TYR A 83 -1.22 -3.55 10.50
CA TYR A 83 -2.31 -3.90 9.60
C TYR A 83 -1.89 -5.07 8.70
N ILE A 84 -2.86 -5.72 8.07
CA ILE A 84 -2.58 -6.76 7.08
C ILE A 84 -2.31 -6.09 5.73
N PRO A 85 -1.13 -6.28 5.12
CA PRO A 85 -0.83 -5.81 3.77
C PRO A 85 -1.82 -6.36 2.74
N GLN A 86 -2.06 -5.64 1.65
CA GLN A 86 -3.11 -5.98 0.69
C GLN A 86 -2.82 -7.22 -0.14
N ASN A 87 -1.55 -7.54 -0.31
CA ASN A 87 -1.06 -8.71 -1.03
C ASN A 87 0.39 -9.03 -0.62
N ALA A 88 0.86 -10.21 -1.00
CA ALA A 88 2.22 -10.66 -0.70
C ALA A 88 3.30 -9.71 -1.24
N ASN A 89 3.09 -9.09 -2.41
CA ASN A 89 4.04 -8.15 -2.99
C ASN A 89 4.20 -6.89 -2.13
N THR A 90 3.10 -6.31 -1.65
CA THR A 90 3.15 -5.16 -0.73
C THR A 90 3.90 -5.53 0.53
N TYR A 91 3.57 -6.68 1.13
CA TYR A 91 4.26 -7.17 2.31
C TYR A 91 5.76 -7.36 2.06
N TYR A 92 6.12 -8.01 0.95
CA TYR A 92 7.52 -8.22 0.57
C TYR A 92 8.28 -6.91 0.39
N GLN A 93 7.68 -5.92 -0.28
CA GLN A 93 8.30 -4.61 -0.49
C GLN A 93 8.51 -3.83 0.81
N GLU A 94 7.56 -3.92 1.75
CA GLU A 94 7.65 -3.28 3.06
C GLU A 94 8.67 -3.99 3.95
N LEU A 95 8.62 -5.32 4.02
CA LEU A 95 9.58 -6.16 4.73
C LEU A 95 11.01 -6.01 4.17
N GLY A 96 11.16 -5.93 2.85
CA GLY A 96 12.42 -5.77 2.15
C GLY A 96 13.15 -4.44 2.41
N ARG A 97 12.64 -3.60 3.33
CA ARG A 97 13.37 -2.43 3.86
C ARG A 97 14.33 -2.82 4.97
N GLY A 98 14.13 -3.95 5.61
CA GLY A 98 14.99 -4.45 6.67
C GLY A 98 16.14 -5.30 6.16
N GLY A 99 17.26 -5.29 6.88
CA GLY A 99 18.38 -6.20 6.66
C GLY A 99 19.10 -6.11 5.31
N ARG A 100 19.11 -4.94 4.66
CA ARG A 100 19.77 -4.75 3.36
C ARG A 100 21.29 -4.85 3.41
N ASP A 101 21.87 -4.74 4.60
CA ASP A 101 23.27 -5.00 4.87
C ASP A 101 23.58 -6.49 5.04
N ARG A 102 22.61 -7.37 4.74
CA ARG A 102 22.68 -8.84 4.90
C ARG A 102 22.72 -9.31 6.35
N LEU A 103 22.40 -8.42 7.29
CA LEU A 103 22.21 -8.79 8.69
C LEU A 103 20.73 -9.04 8.94
N PRO A 104 20.33 -9.93 9.89
CA PRO A 104 18.94 -10.21 10.17
C PRO A 104 18.13 -8.98 10.53
N CYS A 105 16.87 -9.01 10.12
CA CYS A 105 15.84 -8.06 10.48
C CYS A 105 14.66 -8.84 11.06
N LEU A 106 14.11 -8.35 12.17
CA LEU A 106 12.91 -8.90 12.76
C LEU A 106 11.68 -8.34 12.06
N SER A 107 10.79 -9.21 11.61
CA SER A 107 9.46 -8.83 11.11
C SER A 107 8.39 -9.20 12.13
N VAL A 108 7.52 -8.25 12.45
CA VAL A 108 6.45 -8.43 13.44
C VAL A 108 5.14 -7.92 12.85
N MET A 109 4.07 -8.71 12.95
CA MET A 109 2.70 -8.22 12.72
C MET A 109 1.97 -8.11 14.07
N CYS A 110 1.50 -6.90 14.38
CA CYS A 110 0.69 -6.62 15.56
C CYS A 110 -0.75 -6.37 15.10
N LEU A 111 -1.59 -7.38 15.19
CA LEU A 111 -2.92 -7.38 14.59
C LEU A 111 -4.02 -7.61 15.62
N ASN A 112 -5.15 -6.96 15.41
CA ASN A 112 -6.42 -7.25 16.07
C ASN A 112 -7.33 -8.09 15.13
N PRO A 113 -8.30 -8.84 15.63
CA PRO A 113 -9.24 -9.59 14.81
C PRO A 113 -9.99 -8.73 13.78
N GLU A 114 -10.21 -7.45 14.10
CA GLU A 114 -10.90 -6.48 13.24
C GLU A 114 -10.06 -6.07 12.02
N ASP A 115 -8.72 -6.17 12.10
CA ASP A 115 -7.83 -5.75 11.00
C ASP A 115 -8.07 -6.52 9.71
N VAL A 116 -8.55 -7.76 9.82
CA VAL A 116 -8.95 -8.59 8.67
C VAL A 116 -10.12 -7.95 7.91
N THR A 117 -11.13 -7.48 8.65
CA THR A 117 -12.32 -6.83 8.06
C THR A 117 -11.96 -5.47 7.50
N ILE A 118 -11.21 -4.67 8.26
CA ILE A 118 -10.73 -3.36 7.83
C ILE A 118 -9.89 -3.46 6.55
N GLY A 119 -9.01 -4.46 6.47
CA GLY A 119 -8.19 -4.71 5.29
C GLY A 119 -9.04 -5.07 4.07
N ARG A 120 -10.06 -5.92 4.24
CA ARG A 120 -11.00 -6.29 3.18
C ARG A 120 -11.77 -5.08 2.66
N ASP A 121 -12.30 -4.25 3.55
CA ASP A 121 -13.00 -3.01 3.19
C ASP A 121 -12.10 -2.04 2.42
N ARG A 122 -10.82 -2.00 2.74
CA ARG A 122 -9.85 -1.16 2.03
C ARG A 122 -9.62 -1.62 0.59
N ILE A 123 -9.63 -2.91 0.34
CA ILE A 123 -9.51 -3.49 -1.00
C ILE A 123 -10.78 -3.17 -1.80
N THR A 124 -11.95 -3.38 -1.20
CA THR A 124 -13.24 -3.11 -1.83
C THR A 124 -13.36 -1.65 -2.29
N LYS A 125 -12.90 -0.70 -1.48
CA LYS A 125 -12.97 0.73 -1.81
C LYS A 125 -12.04 1.17 -2.95
N LYS A 126 -11.06 0.38 -3.32
CA LYS A 126 -10.14 0.68 -4.43
C LYS A 126 -10.70 0.32 -5.80
N VAL A 127 -11.79 -0.43 -5.83
CA VAL A 127 -12.39 -0.92 -7.07
C VAL A 127 -13.55 -0.04 -7.43
N LEU A 128 -13.43 0.75 -8.51
CA LEU A 128 -14.59 1.43 -9.09
C LEU A 128 -15.55 0.37 -9.64
N THR A 129 -16.85 0.53 -9.34
CA THR A 129 -17.90 -0.27 -9.96
C THR A 129 -18.04 0.12 -11.43
N SER A 130 -18.59 -0.76 -12.25
CA SER A 130 -18.91 -0.47 -13.65
C SER A 130 -19.80 0.77 -13.80
N GLU A 131 -20.79 0.93 -12.94
CA GLU A 131 -21.67 2.12 -12.95
C GLU A 131 -20.87 3.42 -12.73
N LYS A 132 -19.93 3.42 -11.81
CA LYS A 132 -19.08 4.61 -11.57
C LYS A 132 -18.09 4.86 -12.71
N ILE A 133 -17.58 3.81 -13.34
CA ILE A 133 -16.72 3.94 -14.53
C ILE A 133 -17.51 4.53 -15.68
N LEU A 134 -18.66 3.94 -15.98
CA LEU A 134 -19.53 4.37 -17.09
C LEU A 134 -20.13 5.76 -16.85
N GLY A 135 -20.57 6.06 -15.63
CA GLY A 135 -21.07 7.37 -15.28
C GLY A 135 -20.02 8.48 -15.40
N ARG A 136 -18.77 8.19 -14.99
CA ARG A 136 -17.66 9.14 -15.21
C ARG A 136 -17.32 9.29 -16.68
N TRP A 137 -17.26 8.18 -17.43
CA TRP A 137 -17.04 8.22 -18.86
C TRP A 137 -18.12 9.05 -19.59
N ASP A 138 -19.37 8.80 -19.28
CA ASP A 138 -20.50 9.56 -19.86
C ASP A 138 -20.38 11.06 -19.58
N SER A 139 -20.10 11.40 -18.32
CA SER A 139 -19.89 12.80 -17.91
C SER A 139 -18.73 13.45 -18.64
N LEU A 140 -17.61 12.74 -18.84
CA LEU A 140 -16.43 13.24 -19.54
C LEU A 140 -16.72 13.37 -21.04
N TYR A 141 -17.29 12.34 -21.65
CA TYR A 141 -17.51 12.25 -23.10
C TYR A 141 -18.57 13.21 -23.61
N ASN A 142 -19.67 13.36 -22.85
CA ASN A 142 -20.83 14.17 -23.26
C ASN A 142 -20.79 15.63 -22.78
N ASN A 143 -19.76 16.04 -22.05
CA ASN A 143 -19.62 17.42 -21.60
C ASN A 143 -19.23 18.36 -22.75
N GLU A 144 -19.76 19.58 -22.73
CA GLU A 144 -19.42 20.62 -23.71
C GLU A 144 -17.97 21.08 -23.68
N LYS A 145 -17.26 20.91 -22.55
CA LYS A 145 -15.82 21.19 -22.45
C LYS A 145 -14.98 20.17 -23.21
N SER A 146 -15.51 19.01 -23.51
CA SER A 146 -14.82 17.99 -24.30
C SER A 146 -15.00 18.25 -25.79
N LYS A 147 -13.87 18.35 -26.51
CA LYS A 147 -13.88 18.66 -27.94
C LYS A 147 -13.77 17.39 -28.76
N ARG A 148 -14.79 17.10 -29.57
CA ARG A 148 -14.83 15.93 -30.46
C ARG A 148 -14.31 16.30 -31.84
N PHE A 149 -13.51 15.42 -32.43
CA PHE A 149 -12.95 15.55 -33.78
C PHE A 149 -13.51 14.46 -34.70
N SER A 150 -13.41 14.68 -36.01
CA SER A 150 -14.02 13.80 -37.04
C SER A 150 -13.42 12.42 -37.16
N ASN A 151 -12.32 12.14 -36.49
CA ASN A 151 -11.52 10.89 -36.60
C ASN A 151 -11.45 10.10 -35.30
N ASN A 152 -12.58 9.91 -34.65
CA ASN A 152 -12.70 9.18 -33.37
C ASN A 152 -11.92 9.79 -32.20
N ARG A 153 -11.40 10.99 -32.34
CA ARG A 153 -10.59 11.66 -31.32
C ARG A 153 -11.43 12.60 -30.50
N VAL A 154 -11.12 12.62 -29.20
CA VAL A 154 -11.77 13.48 -28.21
C VAL A 154 -10.74 14.08 -27.30
N TYR A 155 -10.81 15.38 -27.09
CA TYR A 155 -9.99 16.08 -26.11
C TYR A 155 -10.78 16.20 -24.81
N ILE A 156 -10.37 15.46 -23.80
CA ILE A 156 -11.08 15.32 -22.52
C ILE A 156 -10.48 16.25 -21.48
N ASP A 157 -11.32 17.03 -20.84
CA ASP A 157 -11.00 17.83 -19.66
C ASP A 157 -11.24 17.00 -18.39
N THR A 158 -10.18 16.69 -17.64
CA THR A 158 -10.30 15.89 -16.41
C THR A 158 -10.89 16.65 -15.23
N SER A 159 -11.07 17.97 -15.34
CA SER A 159 -11.75 18.79 -14.32
C SER A 159 -13.28 18.69 -14.37
N ILE A 160 -13.82 17.96 -15.33
CA ILE A 160 -15.28 17.77 -15.45
C ILE A 160 -15.80 17.02 -14.23
N LYS A 161 -16.83 17.57 -13.59
CA LYS A 161 -17.50 16.96 -12.45
C LYS A 161 -18.33 15.77 -12.92
N PRO A 162 -18.17 14.59 -12.30
CA PRO A 162 -18.97 13.45 -12.67
C PRO A 162 -20.45 13.68 -12.27
N ASN A 163 -21.35 13.45 -13.21
CA ASN A 163 -22.79 13.53 -13.02
C ASN A 163 -23.38 12.12 -13.00
N TYR A 164 -23.51 11.51 -11.83
CA TYR A 164 -24.30 10.28 -11.64
C TYR A 164 -25.30 10.47 -10.51
N ALA A 165 -26.28 9.62 -10.48
CA ALA A 165 -27.60 9.68 -9.87
C ALA A 165 -27.73 10.22 -8.42
N ASP A 166 -26.65 10.46 -7.71
CA ASP A 166 -26.66 10.90 -6.30
C ASP A 166 -26.16 12.34 -6.09
N LYS A 167 -25.96 13.11 -7.15
CA LYS A 167 -25.50 14.51 -7.03
C LYS A 167 -26.54 15.46 -7.62
N ASP A 168 -26.91 16.46 -6.83
CA ASP A 168 -27.81 17.53 -7.26
C ASP A 168 -27.27 18.22 -8.53
N GLU A 169 -28.12 18.37 -9.56
CA GLU A 169 -27.79 19.03 -10.83
C GLU A 169 -27.29 20.49 -10.68
N PHE A 170 -27.50 21.09 -9.51
CA PHE A 170 -27.17 22.50 -9.19
C PHE A 170 -25.95 22.65 -8.27
N ASP A 171 -25.11 21.62 -8.11
CA ASP A 171 -23.94 21.73 -7.27
C ASP A 171 -22.79 22.43 -8.01
N ASP A 172 -22.72 23.77 -7.87
CA ASP A 172 -21.67 24.64 -8.42
C ASP A 172 -20.30 24.54 -7.73
N THR A 173 -20.13 23.60 -6.79
CA THR A 173 -18.84 23.41 -6.14
C THR A 173 -17.77 22.96 -7.14
N PRO A 174 -16.53 23.48 -7.04
CA PRO A 174 -15.43 23.04 -7.90
C PRO A 174 -15.21 21.52 -7.80
N THR A 175 -14.78 20.92 -8.90
CA THR A 175 -14.40 19.50 -8.92
C THR A 175 -13.25 19.27 -7.95
N SER A 176 -13.39 18.29 -7.06
CA SER A 176 -12.34 17.96 -6.11
C SER A 176 -11.12 17.32 -6.79
N ASP A 177 -9.93 17.48 -6.21
CA ASP A 177 -8.73 16.78 -6.65
C ASP A 177 -8.94 15.25 -6.69
N ALA A 178 -9.74 14.72 -5.77
CA ALA A 178 -10.10 13.30 -5.76
C ALA A 178 -10.93 12.92 -6.99
N ASP A 179 -11.89 13.73 -7.40
CA ASP A 179 -12.70 13.48 -8.59
C ASP A 179 -11.87 13.58 -9.87
N MET A 180 -10.98 14.58 -9.96
CA MET A 180 -10.06 14.70 -11.10
C MET A 180 -9.15 13.48 -11.21
N ASN A 181 -8.59 13.00 -10.10
CA ASN A 181 -7.78 11.80 -10.08
C ASN A 181 -8.57 10.54 -10.49
N TRP A 182 -9.84 10.43 -10.08
CA TRP A 182 -10.71 9.33 -10.52
C TRP A 182 -11.06 9.42 -12.01
N ASN A 183 -11.22 10.63 -12.58
CA ASN A 183 -11.41 10.81 -14.00
C ASN A 183 -10.19 10.30 -14.79
N VAL A 184 -8.97 10.68 -14.34
CA VAL A 184 -7.74 10.15 -14.93
C VAL A 184 -7.68 8.62 -14.81
N TYR A 185 -8.04 8.07 -13.64
CA TYR A 185 -8.07 6.63 -13.43
C TYR A 185 -9.00 5.91 -14.42
N VAL A 186 -10.20 6.47 -14.68
CA VAL A 186 -11.13 5.89 -15.65
C VAL A 186 -10.53 5.88 -17.06
N LEU A 187 -9.88 6.96 -17.50
CA LEU A 187 -9.22 6.99 -18.81
C LEU A 187 -8.07 5.98 -18.89
N LEU A 188 -7.28 5.83 -17.84
CA LEU A 188 -6.22 4.81 -17.77
C LEU A 188 -6.79 3.39 -17.76
N PHE A 189 -7.91 3.16 -17.06
CA PHE A 189 -8.64 1.90 -17.10
C PHE A 189 -9.11 1.56 -18.51
N LEU A 190 -9.81 2.48 -19.18
CA LEU A 190 -10.30 2.28 -20.55
C LEU A 190 -9.14 2.00 -21.53
N ARG A 191 -8.00 2.70 -21.37
CA ARG A 191 -6.78 2.41 -22.15
C ARG A 191 -6.23 1.02 -21.89
N ARG A 192 -6.14 0.60 -20.63
CA ARG A 192 -5.61 -0.70 -20.22
C ARG A 192 -6.35 -1.87 -20.90
N TYR A 193 -7.65 -1.69 -21.11
CA TYR A 193 -8.51 -2.69 -21.75
C TYR A 193 -8.78 -2.42 -23.24
N ASN A 194 -7.93 -1.60 -23.87
CA ASN A 194 -7.98 -1.28 -25.31
C ASN A 194 -9.32 -0.72 -25.79
N LEU A 195 -10.03 0.01 -24.93
CA LEU A 195 -11.26 0.72 -25.30
C LEU A 195 -10.94 2.12 -25.88
N ILE A 196 -9.84 2.73 -25.44
CA ILE A 196 -9.30 3.97 -25.96
C ILE A 196 -7.77 3.88 -26.10
N ASP A 197 -7.20 4.75 -26.96
CA ASP A 197 -5.78 5.09 -26.95
C ASP A 197 -5.59 6.53 -26.41
N ILE A 198 -4.52 6.76 -25.63
CA ILE A 198 -4.11 8.09 -25.18
C ILE A 198 -3.03 8.59 -26.13
N LEU A 199 -3.32 9.70 -26.83
CA LEU A 199 -2.44 10.24 -27.86
C LEU A 199 -1.57 11.39 -27.30
N GLU A 200 -2.15 12.24 -26.45
CA GLU A 200 -1.46 13.40 -25.89
C GLU A 200 -1.99 13.71 -24.49
N VAL A 201 -1.12 14.21 -23.62
CA VAL A 201 -1.47 14.69 -22.29
C VAL A 201 -0.84 16.06 -22.08
N THR A 202 -1.66 17.06 -21.76
CA THR A 202 -1.22 18.41 -21.42
C THR A 202 -1.78 18.81 -20.06
N ILE A 203 -1.20 19.84 -19.45
CA ILE A 203 -1.69 20.38 -18.18
C ILE A 203 -2.17 21.81 -18.44
N GLU A 204 -3.42 22.06 -18.13
CA GLU A 204 -4.04 23.39 -18.21
C GLU A 204 -4.67 23.72 -16.85
N SER A 205 -4.38 24.90 -16.32
CA SER A 205 -4.98 25.38 -15.05
C SER A 205 -4.92 24.38 -13.88
N GLY A 206 -3.87 23.54 -13.83
CA GLY A 206 -3.64 22.58 -12.73
C GLY A 206 -4.34 21.23 -12.88
N HIS A 207 -5.02 20.96 -14.00
CA HIS A 207 -5.62 19.65 -14.31
C HIS A 207 -5.13 19.12 -15.67
N TYR A 208 -5.40 17.84 -15.91
CA TYR A 208 -4.99 17.20 -17.16
C TYR A 208 -6.04 17.42 -18.26
N MET A 209 -5.53 17.77 -19.44
CA MET A 209 -6.25 17.72 -20.70
C MET A 209 -5.70 16.57 -21.53
N ILE A 210 -6.53 15.61 -21.89
CA ILE A 210 -6.08 14.35 -22.50
C ILE A 210 -6.74 14.13 -23.85
N LEU A 211 -5.92 14.08 -24.91
CA LEU A 211 -6.37 13.68 -26.23
C LEU A 211 -6.41 12.16 -26.32
N ILE A 212 -7.58 11.63 -26.57
CA ILE A 212 -7.82 10.20 -26.74
C ILE A 212 -8.32 9.88 -28.15
N GLU A 213 -8.12 8.64 -28.57
CA GLU A 213 -8.79 8.03 -29.72
C GLU A 213 -9.68 6.88 -29.21
N ILE A 214 -10.95 6.88 -29.59
CA ILE A 214 -11.88 5.79 -29.27
C ILE A 214 -11.57 4.61 -30.17
N VAL A 215 -11.16 3.50 -29.58
CA VAL A 215 -10.87 2.24 -30.27
C VAL A 215 -12.11 1.35 -30.35
N ASP A 216 -12.91 1.36 -29.30
CA ASP A 216 -14.12 0.53 -29.21
C ASP A 216 -15.37 1.42 -29.25
N ASP A 217 -16.18 1.23 -30.31
CA ASP A 217 -17.38 2.02 -30.56
C ASP A 217 -18.48 1.84 -29.51
N ARG A 218 -18.44 0.78 -28.68
CA ARG A 218 -19.37 0.61 -27.56
C ARG A 218 -19.31 1.75 -26.56
N LEU A 219 -18.16 2.45 -26.44
CA LEU A 219 -18.01 3.64 -25.60
C LEU A 219 -18.90 4.82 -26.03
N ARG A 220 -19.39 4.82 -27.29
CA ARG A 220 -20.26 5.88 -27.81
C ARG A 220 -21.73 5.65 -27.47
N THR A 221 -22.13 4.39 -27.41
CA THR A 221 -23.51 4.02 -27.09
C THR A 221 -23.75 3.93 -25.59
N ASN A 222 -22.69 3.61 -24.83
CA ASN A 222 -22.74 3.42 -23.37
C ASN A 222 -23.93 2.55 -22.96
N ASP A 223 -24.11 1.45 -23.68
CA ASP A 223 -25.23 0.53 -23.53
C ASP A 223 -24.94 -0.63 -22.57
N GLN A 224 -25.93 -1.51 -22.38
CA GLN A 224 -25.81 -2.66 -21.50
C GLN A 224 -24.67 -3.61 -21.90
N VAL A 225 -24.36 -3.72 -23.19
CA VAL A 225 -23.26 -4.61 -23.68
C VAL A 225 -21.90 -4.12 -23.18
N LEU A 226 -21.68 -2.80 -23.19
CA LEU A 226 -20.49 -2.23 -22.61
C LEU A 226 -20.45 -2.43 -21.09
N LYS A 227 -21.58 -2.25 -20.42
CA LYS A 227 -21.67 -2.47 -18.97
C LYS A 227 -21.32 -3.91 -18.62
N ASP A 228 -21.90 -4.90 -19.28
CA ASP A 228 -21.64 -6.32 -19.02
C ASP A 228 -20.17 -6.68 -19.26
N TYR A 229 -19.56 -6.10 -20.28
CA TYR A 229 -18.12 -6.27 -20.55
C TYR A 229 -17.23 -5.69 -19.44
N ILE A 230 -17.56 -4.50 -18.95
CA ILE A 230 -16.82 -3.87 -17.84
C ILE A 230 -17.07 -4.63 -16.53
N ASP A 231 -18.28 -5.12 -16.29
CA ASP A 231 -18.59 -5.96 -15.12
C ASP A 231 -17.73 -7.22 -15.09
N GLU A 232 -17.60 -7.94 -16.22
CA GLU A 232 -16.73 -9.11 -16.34
C GLU A 232 -15.27 -8.78 -16.00
N ILE A 233 -14.74 -7.67 -16.53
CA ILE A 233 -13.39 -7.21 -16.22
C ILE A 233 -13.25 -6.94 -14.72
N ARG A 234 -14.24 -6.25 -14.11
CA ARG A 234 -14.20 -5.89 -12.69
C ARG A 234 -14.29 -7.10 -11.79
N GLU A 235 -15.07 -8.11 -12.14
CA GLU A 235 -15.14 -9.39 -11.42
C GLU A 235 -13.79 -10.10 -11.39
N VAL A 236 -13.08 -10.17 -12.51
CA VAL A 236 -11.75 -10.76 -12.59
C VAL A 236 -10.75 -10.00 -11.75
N GLU A 237 -10.72 -8.67 -11.83
CA GLU A 237 -9.82 -7.84 -11.01
C GLU A 237 -10.15 -7.97 -9.51
N TRP A 238 -11.44 -7.99 -9.18
CA TRP A 238 -11.91 -8.16 -7.81
C TRP A 238 -11.50 -9.51 -7.22
N ALA A 239 -11.69 -10.59 -7.98
CA ALA A 239 -11.26 -11.93 -7.58
C ALA A 239 -9.76 -11.94 -7.30
N TYR A 240 -8.94 -11.38 -8.19
CA TYR A 240 -7.49 -11.29 -8.01
C TYR A 240 -7.10 -10.56 -6.71
N TYR A 241 -7.69 -9.39 -6.42
CA TYR A 241 -7.41 -8.65 -5.19
C TYR A 241 -7.87 -9.41 -3.95
N SER A 242 -9.06 -10.01 -4.01
CA SER A 242 -9.64 -10.77 -2.91
C SER A 242 -8.79 -12.01 -2.58
N ASP A 243 -8.38 -12.77 -3.60
CA ASP A 243 -7.58 -13.98 -3.44
C ASP A 243 -6.18 -13.65 -2.93
N SER A 244 -5.55 -12.61 -3.46
CA SER A 244 -4.24 -12.14 -3.00
C SER A 244 -4.27 -11.69 -1.53
N TYR A 245 -5.35 -11.06 -1.09
CA TYR A 245 -5.53 -10.69 0.30
C TYR A 245 -5.83 -11.90 1.20
N ASN A 246 -6.69 -12.80 0.75
CA ASN A 246 -7.04 -14.02 1.48
C ASN A 246 -5.81 -14.90 1.72
N LEU A 247 -4.87 -14.93 0.77
CA LEU A 247 -3.62 -15.67 0.91
C LEU A 247 -2.84 -15.22 2.17
N ILE A 248 -2.65 -13.90 2.35
CA ILE A 248 -1.98 -13.36 3.55
C ILE A 248 -2.83 -13.61 4.80
N CYS A 249 -4.14 -13.35 4.75
CA CYS A 249 -5.01 -13.57 5.90
C CYS A 249 -4.97 -15.02 6.40
N ASN A 250 -4.92 -15.99 5.48
CA ASN A 250 -4.84 -17.40 5.83
C ASN A 250 -3.49 -17.74 6.48
N ALA A 251 -2.38 -17.22 5.94
CA ALA A 251 -1.07 -17.42 6.53
C ALA A 251 -0.99 -16.85 7.95
N VAL A 252 -1.57 -15.68 8.19
CA VAL A 252 -1.63 -15.04 9.50
C VAL A 252 -2.53 -15.82 10.47
N ARG A 253 -3.76 -16.23 10.03
CA ARG A 253 -4.73 -16.94 10.88
C ARG A 253 -4.27 -18.33 11.30
N ASN A 254 -3.56 -19.03 10.42
CA ASN A 254 -3.07 -20.37 10.68
C ASN A 254 -1.83 -20.39 11.59
N ASN A 255 -1.52 -19.27 12.27
CA ASN A 255 -0.29 -19.10 13.04
C ASN A 255 0.96 -19.54 12.26
N CYS A 256 0.93 -19.28 10.96
CA CYS A 256 2.00 -19.68 10.05
C CYS A 256 2.40 -21.15 10.23
N MET A 257 1.43 -22.07 10.14
CA MET A 257 1.70 -23.51 10.13
C MET A 257 2.65 -23.88 8.99
N ASP A 258 2.56 -23.13 7.89
CA ASP A 258 3.46 -23.19 6.75
C ASP A 258 4.54 -22.11 6.84
N CYS A 259 5.66 -22.32 6.18
CA CYS A 259 6.74 -21.34 6.14
C CYS A 259 6.25 -20.05 5.47
N ILE A 260 6.44 -18.90 6.13
CA ILE A 260 6.03 -17.60 5.60
C ILE A 260 6.66 -17.29 4.22
N SER A 261 7.83 -17.87 3.91
CA SER A 261 8.47 -17.70 2.62
C SER A 261 7.63 -18.25 1.46
N GLU A 262 6.71 -19.19 1.73
CA GLU A 262 5.82 -19.76 0.71
C GLU A 262 4.86 -18.69 0.13
N LEU A 263 4.51 -17.66 0.91
CA LEU A 263 3.73 -16.52 0.40
C LEU A 263 4.36 -15.82 -0.82
N PHE A 264 5.68 -15.94 -0.96
CA PHE A 264 6.43 -15.22 -1.96
C PHE A 264 6.83 -16.07 -3.17
N THR A 265 6.71 -17.41 -3.07
CA THR A 265 7.27 -18.34 -4.07
C THR A 265 6.61 -18.26 -5.44
N GLU A 266 5.35 -17.84 -5.51
CA GLU A 266 4.66 -17.64 -6.80
C GLU A 266 5.23 -16.45 -7.60
N THR A 267 5.80 -15.46 -6.90
CA THR A 267 6.24 -14.21 -7.54
C THR A 267 7.76 -14.05 -7.52
N TYR A 268 8.42 -14.59 -6.49
CA TYR A 268 9.86 -14.41 -6.26
C TYR A 268 10.56 -15.76 -6.13
N SER A 269 11.68 -15.91 -6.81
CA SER A 269 12.53 -17.09 -6.63
C SER A 269 13.18 -17.10 -5.27
N LYS A 270 13.22 -18.26 -4.62
CA LYS A 270 13.98 -18.44 -3.37
C LYS A 270 15.46 -18.22 -3.64
N VAL A 271 16.10 -17.34 -2.86
CA VAL A 271 17.56 -17.12 -2.92
C VAL A 271 18.32 -18.18 -2.13
N TYR A 272 17.69 -18.65 -1.04
CA TYR A 272 18.21 -19.71 -0.18
C TYR A 272 17.13 -20.77 0.05
N GLU A 273 17.53 -22.02 0.19
CA GLU A 273 16.59 -23.14 0.44
C GLU A 273 16.14 -23.22 1.91
N PHE A 274 16.77 -22.45 2.80
CA PHE A 274 16.44 -22.45 4.23
C PHE A 274 15.71 -21.15 4.63
N CYS A 275 14.84 -21.29 5.63
CA CYS A 275 14.18 -20.16 6.26
C CYS A 275 15.06 -19.61 7.39
N ALA A 276 15.24 -18.28 7.43
CA ALA A 276 15.99 -17.62 8.51
C ALA A 276 15.32 -17.68 9.89
N GLY A 277 14.06 -18.10 9.93
CA GLY A 277 13.24 -18.26 11.12
C GLY A 277 11.84 -17.68 10.89
N CYS A 278 10.83 -18.44 11.23
CA CYS A 278 9.42 -18.02 11.22
C CYS A 278 8.64 -18.91 12.21
N ASN A 279 7.37 -18.58 12.46
CA ASN A 279 6.56 -19.32 13.42
C ASN A 279 6.37 -20.82 13.07
N ALA A 280 6.44 -21.19 11.78
CA ALA A 280 6.40 -22.60 11.36
C ALA A 280 7.66 -23.37 11.75
N HIS A 281 8.78 -22.69 11.94
CA HIS A 281 10.07 -23.30 12.25
C HIS A 281 10.45 -23.04 13.72
N LYS A 282 9.85 -23.77 14.65
CA LYS A 282 10.09 -23.64 16.09
C LYS A 282 11.55 -23.94 16.49
N ASN A 283 12.26 -24.75 15.70
CA ASN A 283 13.69 -25.01 15.83
C ASN A 283 14.36 -24.75 14.50
N PRO A 284 14.62 -23.48 14.14
CA PRO A 284 15.33 -23.21 12.91
C PRO A 284 16.69 -23.91 12.97
N ILE A 285 17.07 -24.61 11.90
CA ILE A 285 18.47 -24.98 11.67
C ILE A 285 19.17 -23.66 11.36
N ILE A 286 19.53 -22.97 12.41
CA ILE A 286 20.25 -21.70 12.31
C ILE A 286 21.71 -22.10 12.20
N GLY A 287 22.28 -21.98 11.01
CA GLY A 287 23.72 -21.80 10.89
C GLY A 287 24.12 -20.59 11.75
N ASP A 288 25.37 -20.45 12.12
CA ASP A 288 25.84 -19.35 12.97
C ASP A 288 25.22 -18.00 12.52
N ILE A 289 24.20 -17.55 13.25
CA ILE A 289 23.66 -16.21 13.06
C ILE A 289 24.77 -15.26 13.48
N PRO A 290 25.24 -14.37 12.61
CA PRO A 290 26.23 -13.40 13.00
C PRO A 290 25.74 -12.63 14.22
N LYS A 291 26.52 -12.61 15.30
CA LYS A 291 26.22 -11.80 16.49
C LYS A 291 26.32 -10.33 16.07
N PHE A 292 25.19 -9.62 16.15
CA PHE A 292 25.17 -8.20 15.79
C PHE A 292 25.68 -7.34 16.94
N PRO A 293 26.47 -6.32 16.67
CA PRO A 293 26.51 -5.18 17.55
C PRO A 293 25.19 -4.40 17.37
N LEU A 294 24.21 -4.61 18.25
CA LEU A 294 23.02 -3.78 18.33
C LEU A 294 23.48 -2.38 18.77
N LYS A 295 23.45 -1.44 17.85
CA LYS A 295 23.57 -0.03 18.19
C LYS A 295 22.20 0.45 18.66
N SER A 296 21.85 0.28 19.91
CA SER A 296 20.69 0.93 20.51
C SER A 296 21.12 2.25 21.13
N ARG A 297 20.45 3.33 20.76
CA ARG A 297 20.57 4.64 21.43
C ARG A 297 19.55 4.79 22.56
N ILE A 298 18.69 3.80 22.75
CA ILE A 298 17.79 3.73 23.90
C ILE A 298 18.65 3.31 25.11
N GLU A 299 18.57 4.03 26.20
CA GLU A 299 19.44 3.91 27.38
C GLU A 299 19.47 2.51 28.04
N GLU A 300 18.57 1.62 27.69
CA GLU A 300 18.62 0.22 28.10
C GLU A 300 19.26 -0.65 27.00
N PRO A 301 20.35 -1.35 27.31
CA PRO A 301 20.95 -2.27 26.32
C PRO A 301 19.96 -3.38 26.01
N LEU A 302 19.60 -3.50 24.73
CA LEU A 302 18.83 -4.64 24.23
C LEU A 302 19.61 -5.92 24.48
N ARG A 303 19.14 -6.73 25.41
CA ARG A 303 19.55 -8.14 25.49
C ARG A 303 18.92 -8.87 24.31
N ALA A 304 19.68 -9.75 23.66
CA ALA A 304 19.09 -10.70 22.72
C ALA A 304 17.83 -11.32 23.37
N LEU A 305 16.71 -11.34 22.65
CA LEU A 305 15.50 -12.00 23.13
C LEU A 305 15.86 -13.44 23.49
N ASN A 306 15.69 -13.83 24.74
CA ASN A 306 15.86 -15.21 25.15
C ASN A 306 14.61 -16.03 24.78
N GLU A 307 14.70 -17.35 24.89
CA GLU A 307 13.59 -18.26 24.55
C GLU A 307 12.29 -17.95 25.29
N GLU A 308 12.39 -17.47 26.54
CA GLU A 308 11.23 -17.04 27.34
C GLU A 308 10.55 -15.79 26.76
N GLN A 309 11.35 -14.83 26.30
CA GLN A 309 10.83 -13.60 25.68
C GLN A 309 10.19 -13.88 24.32
N ILE A 310 10.75 -14.80 23.53
CA ILE A 310 10.15 -15.28 22.28
C ILE A 310 8.84 -16.02 22.59
N SER A 311 8.75 -16.83 23.65
CA SER A 311 7.53 -17.53 24.03
C SER A 311 6.41 -16.60 24.47
N VAL A 312 6.74 -15.48 25.11
CA VAL A 312 5.74 -14.44 25.48
C VAL A 312 5.16 -13.78 24.23
N PHE A 313 5.97 -13.50 23.22
CA PHE A 313 5.48 -12.96 21.96
C PHE A 313 4.65 -13.97 21.13
N SER A 314 4.99 -15.27 21.22
CA SER A 314 4.24 -16.31 20.53
C SER A 314 2.97 -16.75 21.26
N SER A 315 2.82 -16.42 22.55
CA SER A 315 1.66 -16.80 23.37
C SER A 315 0.58 -15.72 23.44
N THR A 316 0.88 -14.49 23.02
CA THR A 316 -0.14 -13.45 22.87
C THR A 316 -0.87 -13.65 21.55
N PRO A 317 -2.23 -13.77 21.54
CA PRO A 317 -2.99 -14.00 20.31
C PRO A 317 -2.86 -12.88 19.27
N GLU A 318 -2.20 -11.80 19.61
CA GLU A 318 -2.16 -10.53 18.90
C GLU A 318 -0.80 -10.20 18.28
N ALA A 319 0.25 -10.97 18.56
CA ALA A 319 1.59 -10.73 18.04
C ALA A 319 2.11 -11.96 17.28
N LEU A 320 2.14 -11.86 15.96
CA LEU A 320 2.82 -12.81 15.08
C LEU A 320 4.24 -12.31 14.83
N ILE A 321 5.22 -13.06 15.32
CA ILE A 321 6.64 -12.88 14.95
C ILE A 321 6.87 -13.74 13.72
N MET A 322 7.19 -13.12 12.60
CA MET A 322 7.48 -13.76 11.32
C MET A 322 8.94 -13.68 10.98
#